data_62f670c256c41aebf201bba780c31901
#
_entry.id   62f670c256c41aebf201bba780c31901
#
_cell.length_a   1.000
_cell.length_b   1.000
_cell.length_c   1.000
_cell.angle_alpha   90.00
_cell.angle_beta   90.00
_cell.angle_gamma   90.00
#
_symmetry.space_group_name_H-M   'P 1'
#
loop_
_entity.id
_entity.type
_entity.pdbx_description
1 polymer ?
#
loop_
_entity_poly.entity_id
_entity_poly.type
_entity_poly.pdbx_seq_one_letter_code
_entity_poly.pdbx_strand_id
1 'polypeptide(L)'
;MTNFNQISHFSHPNHTLKLEYSEIPFKCDGCKEVGIGSHYTCAICDFDLHMHCANYSPTIFHPYYPKCTFQFLQRPPDNTPRYCNGCKKDVTGFVYHCYKCGYDLHPCCAKLPTSLHDGEVSLYLYRKVSAPCHKCGRKGRSWSYRSKCQKYNLHVACVMEMLMENWQDIYVGQGERRISSKAPSVSFSFEAPSVFESISH
;
A
#
# COMPACT_ATOMS: atom_id res chain seq x y z
N MET A 1 24.07 18.14 13.94
CA MET A 1 22.80 18.39 13.20
C MET A 1 22.21 17.04 12.89
N THR A 2 21.17 16.64 13.60
CA THR A 2 20.47 15.36 13.34
C THR A 2 19.71 15.50 12.02
N ASN A 3 20.14 14.72 11.04
CA ASN A 3 19.54 14.70 9.71
C ASN A 3 18.19 13.97 9.82
N PHE A 4 17.09 14.70 9.95
CA PHE A 4 15.72 14.16 10.15
C PHE A 4 15.23 13.23 9.03
N ASN A 5 16.01 13.09 7.94
CA ASN A 5 15.67 12.29 6.77
C ASN A 5 16.37 10.92 6.73
N GLN A 6 17.09 10.53 7.78
CA GLN A 6 17.80 9.25 7.84
C GLN A 6 17.41 8.46 9.08
N ILE A 7 17.27 7.15 8.91
CA ILE A 7 16.97 6.22 10.00
C ILE A 7 17.89 5.01 9.96
N SER A 8 18.16 4.42 11.13
CA SER A 8 18.66 3.06 11.24
C SER A 8 17.48 2.12 11.41
N HIS A 9 17.45 1.02 10.68
CA HIS A 9 16.34 0.09 10.72
C HIS A 9 16.82 -1.35 10.97
N PHE A 10 16.13 -2.09 11.82
CA PHE A 10 16.53 -3.45 12.25
C PHE A 10 16.68 -4.44 11.10
N SER A 11 15.90 -4.27 10.01
CA SER A 11 15.98 -5.15 8.83
C SER A 11 17.14 -4.82 7.89
N HIS A 12 17.84 -3.71 8.12
CA HIS A 12 19.01 -3.28 7.37
C HIS A 12 20.04 -2.60 8.29
N PRO A 13 20.61 -3.32 9.27
CA PRO A 13 21.36 -2.72 10.38
C PRO A 13 22.71 -2.12 9.99
N ASN A 14 23.27 -2.51 8.84
CA ASN A 14 24.63 -2.11 8.44
C ASN A 14 24.70 -0.72 7.79
N HIS A 15 23.59 -0.21 7.30
CA HIS A 15 23.53 1.09 6.65
C HIS A 15 22.32 1.90 7.10
N THR A 16 22.43 3.20 7.04
CA THR A 16 21.29 4.10 7.25
C THR A 16 20.42 4.16 6.00
N LEU A 17 19.12 4.26 6.20
CA LEU A 17 18.13 4.48 5.15
C LEU A 17 17.79 5.96 5.09
N LYS A 18 17.68 6.51 3.90
CA LYS A 18 17.34 7.90 3.63
C LYS A 18 15.92 7.99 3.09
N LEU A 19 15.16 8.97 3.57
CA LEU A 19 13.85 9.28 3.01
C LEU A 19 14.02 9.93 1.65
N GLU A 20 13.45 9.33 0.62
CA GLU A 20 13.42 9.84 -0.74
C GLU A 20 12.01 9.75 -1.34
N TYR A 21 11.77 10.51 -2.38
CA TYR A 21 10.56 10.45 -3.19
C TYR A 21 10.90 9.92 -4.57
N SER A 22 10.15 8.93 -5.04
CA SER A 22 10.29 8.40 -6.39
C SER A 22 8.93 8.25 -7.06
N GLU A 23 8.84 8.72 -8.28
CA GLU A 23 7.70 8.41 -9.16
C GLU A 23 7.82 7.00 -9.76
N ILE A 24 9.03 6.41 -9.69
CA ILE A 24 9.28 5.04 -10.14
C ILE A 24 8.81 4.08 -9.05
N PRO A 25 8.02 3.05 -9.40
CA PRO A 25 7.63 2.02 -8.44
C PRO A 25 8.85 1.27 -7.89
N PHE A 26 8.79 0.95 -6.61
CA PHE A 26 9.80 0.15 -5.92
C PHE A 26 9.15 -1.07 -5.26
N LYS A 27 9.94 -2.10 -4.98
CA LYS A 27 9.53 -3.26 -4.20
C LYS A 27 10.02 -3.11 -2.77
N CYS A 28 9.11 -3.05 -1.83
CA CYS A 28 9.47 -2.95 -0.42
C CYS A 28 10.08 -4.25 0.12
N ASP A 29 11.31 -4.20 0.64
CA ASP A 29 11.99 -5.35 1.22
C ASP A 29 11.40 -5.82 2.54
N GLY A 30 10.64 -4.97 3.21
CA GLY A 30 9.89 -5.35 4.39
C GLY A 30 8.69 -6.23 4.08
N CYS A 31 7.65 -5.67 3.50
CA CYS A 31 6.38 -6.38 3.28
C CYS A 31 6.28 -7.11 1.93
N LYS A 32 7.24 -6.94 1.03
CA LYS A 32 7.32 -7.53 -0.32
C LYS A 32 6.25 -7.03 -1.30
N GLU A 33 5.47 -6.02 -0.93
CA GLU A 33 4.52 -5.34 -1.80
C GLU A 33 5.17 -4.17 -2.53
N VAL A 34 4.58 -3.79 -3.67
CA VAL A 34 5.03 -2.65 -4.46
C VAL A 34 4.56 -1.34 -3.84
N GLY A 35 5.38 -0.29 -3.94
CA GLY A 35 5.08 1.08 -3.55
C GLY A 35 5.47 2.10 -4.59
N ILE A 36 4.93 3.30 -4.48
CA ILE A 36 5.27 4.50 -5.27
C ILE A 36 5.31 5.69 -4.31
N GLY A 37 6.14 6.66 -4.59
CA GLY A 37 6.24 7.90 -3.82
C GLY A 37 7.28 7.85 -2.71
N SER A 38 6.98 8.46 -1.56
CA SER A 38 7.92 8.55 -0.44
C SER A 38 8.24 7.19 0.17
N HIS A 39 9.51 6.88 0.28
CA HIS A 39 10.02 5.63 0.84
C HIS A 39 11.39 5.84 1.47
N TYR A 40 11.84 4.89 2.27
CA TYR A 40 13.20 4.86 2.78
C TYR A 40 14.05 3.93 1.94
N THR A 41 15.16 4.45 1.42
CA THR A 41 16.10 3.72 0.55
C THR A 41 17.52 3.73 1.09
N CYS A 42 18.30 2.70 0.76
CA CYS A 42 19.71 2.62 1.05
C CYS A 42 20.53 3.09 -0.16
N ALA A 43 21.37 4.10 0.00
CA ALA A 43 22.24 4.59 -1.08
C ALA A 43 23.34 3.60 -1.51
N ILE A 44 23.58 2.53 -0.73
CA ILE A 44 24.66 1.56 -0.94
C ILE A 44 24.13 0.23 -1.45
N CYS A 45 22.92 -0.14 -1.03
CA CYS A 45 22.26 -1.40 -1.36
C CYS A 45 20.97 -1.12 -2.12
N ASP A 46 20.52 -2.09 -2.90
CA ASP A 46 19.16 -2.10 -3.48
C ASP A 46 18.17 -2.57 -2.40
N PHE A 47 17.85 -1.66 -1.44
CA PHE A 47 17.00 -1.95 -0.29
C PHE A 47 16.06 -0.80 -0.02
N ASP A 48 14.76 -1.07 -0.14
CA ASP A 48 13.69 -0.09 -0.04
C ASP A 48 12.62 -0.49 0.98
N LEU A 49 12.13 0.49 1.73
CA LEU A 49 11.01 0.30 2.65
C LEU A 49 9.92 1.35 2.44
N HIS A 50 8.67 0.92 2.37
CA HIS A 50 7.55 1.84 2.55
C HIS A 50 7.72 2.67 3.83
N MET A 51 7.23 3.90 3.83
CA MET A 51 7.13 4.73 5.05
C MET A 51 6.53 3.97 6.24
N HIS A 52 5.48 3.18 5.99
CA HIS A 52 4.79 2.42 7.02
C HIS A 52 5.53 1.17 7.48
N CYS A 53 6.44 0.64 6.65
CA CYS A 53 7.30 -0.47 7.01
C CYS A 53 8.51 0.01 7.82
N ALA A 54 9.04 1.16 7.47
CA ALA A 54 10.16 1.78 8.17
C ALA A 54 9.75 2.34 9.54
N ASN A 55 8.56 2.96 9.61
CA ASN A 55 8.01 3.58 10.82
C ASN A 55 6.85 2.74 11.39
N TYR A 56 7.08 1.45 11.58
CA TYR A 56 6.05 0.56 12.09
C TYR A 56 5.72 0.85 13.57
N SER A 57 4.47 0.60 13.95
CA SER A 57 4.06 0.54 15.35
C SER A 57 4.07 -0.91 15.81
N PRO A 58 4.56 -1.24 17.02
CA PRO A 58 4.55 -2.62 17.52
C PRO A 58 3.16 -3.25 17.53
N THR A 59 2.14 -2.43 17.72
CA THR A 59 0.73 -2.85 17.79
C THR A 59 -0.15 -1.82 17.13
N ILE A 60 -1.17 -2.28 16.37
CA ILE A 60 -2.18 -1.42 15.79
C ILE A 60 -3.59 -1.95 16.02
N PHE A 61 -4.56 -1.03 15.97
CA PHE A 61 -5.99 -1.32 15.86
C PHE A 61 -6.47 -0.89 14.48
N HIS A 62 -7.43 -1.64 13.92
CA HIS A 62 -7.95 -1.33 12.59
C HIS A 62 -9.49 -1.23 12.64
N PRO A 63 -10.13 -0.16 12.08
CA PRO A 63 -11.59 0.05 12.16
C PRO A 63 -12.41 -1.13 11.62
N TYR A 64 -11.90 -1.84 10.61
CA TYR A 64 -12.58 -3.00 10.04
C TYR A 64 -12.50 -4.25 10.90
N TYR A 65 -11.68 -4.25 11.95
CA TYR A 65 -11.46 -5.37 12.86
C TYR A 65 -11.43 -4.89 14.31
N PRO A 66 -12.56 -4.34 14.83
CA PRO A 66 -12.58 -3.69 16.15
C PRO A 66 -12.29 -4.62 17.33
N LYS A 67 -12.38 -5.94 17.11
CA LYS A 67 -12.08 -6.96 18.12
C LYS A 67 -10.65 -7.51 18.01
N CYS A 68 -9.85 -7.00 17.09
CA CYS A 68 -8.51 -7.47 16.80
C CYS A 68 -7.48 -6.46 17.28
N THR A 69 -6.49 -6.95 17.98
CA THR A 69 -5.22 -6.27 18.25
C THR A 69 -4.18 -6.90 17.33
N PHE A 70 -3.66 -6.14 16.41
CA PHE A 70 -2.66 -6.61 15.46
C PHE A 70 -1.26 -6.29 15.98
N GLN A 71 -0.39 -7.28 16.05
CA GLN A 71 1.01 -7.15 16.41
C GLN A 71 1.87 -7.17 15.16
N PHE A 72 2.88 -6.31 15.10
CA PHE A 72 3.85 -6.29 14.02
C PHE A 72 4.79 -7.49 14.15
N LEU A 73 4.96 -8.23 13.07
CA LEU A 73 5.91 -9.32 12.94
C LEU A 73 6.77 -9.12 11.71
N GLN A 74 8.05 -9.48 11.80
CA GLN A 74 8.99 -9.42 10.67
C GLN A 74 8.71 -10.49 9.61
N ARG A 75 8.02 -11.55 10.00
CA ARG A 75 7.58 -12.67 9.14
C ARG A 75 6.23 -13.17 9.63
N PRO A 76 5.44 -13.79 8.76
CA PRO A 76 4.21 -14.45 9.18
C PRO A 76 4.50 -15.47 10.28
N PRO A 77 3.60 -15.62 11.27
CA PRO A 77 3.71 -16.70 12.23
C PRO A 77 3.45 -18.02 11.50
N ASP A 78 4.14 -19.07 11.91
CA ASP A 78 4.07 -20.43 11.36
C ASP A 78 4.59 -20.53 9.89
N ASN A 79 4.72 -21.75 9.41
CA ASN A 79 5.14 -22.07 8.04
C ASN A 79 3.94 -22.31 7.11
N THR A 80 2.74 -21.85 7.48
CA THR A 80 1.54 -22.01 6.67
C THR A 80 1.36 -20.82 5.71
N PRO A 81 0.91 -21.04 4.47
CA PRO A 81 0.57 -19.94 3.57
C PRO A 81 -0.46 -19.00 4.19
N ARG A 82 -0.19 -17.71 4.19
CA ARG A 82 -1.07 -16.68 4.73
C ARG A 82 -1.38 -15.62 3.69
N TYR A 83 -2.57 -15.04 3.81
CA TYR A 83 -3.09 -14.04 2.88
C TYR A 83 -3.52 -12.79 3.64
N CYS A 84 -3.15 -11.64 3.11
CA CYS A 84 -3.60 -10.37 3.66
C CYS A 84 -5.13 -10.25 3.61
N ASN A 85 -5.77 -9.95 4.74
CA ASN A 85 -7.22 -9.78 4.80
C ASN A 85 -7.72 -8.55 4.06
N GLY A 86 -6.85 -7.58 3.76
CA GLY A 86 -7.15 -6.41 2.95
C GLY A 86 -7.13 -6.72 1.46
N CYS A 87 -5.99 -7.06 0.90
CA CYS A 87 -5.80 -7.22 -0.55
C CYS A 87 -5.92 -8.66 -1.08
N LYS A 88 -5.86 -9.67 -0.20
CA LYS A 88 -5.87 -11.11 -0.53
C LYS A 88 -4.61 -11.62 -1.27
N LYS A 89 -3.56 -10.82 -1.34
CA LYS A 89 -2.24 -11.32 -1.78
C LYS A 89 -1.54 -12.06 -0.65
N ASP A 90 -0.53 -12.87 -1.02
CA ASP A 90 0.31 -13.62 -0.10
C ASP A 90 1.04 -12.71 0.87
N VAL A 91 1.22 -13.16 2.09
CA VAL A 91 2.02 -12.48 3.11
C VAL A 91 3.33 -13.23 3.28
N THR A 92 4.41 -12.66 2.76
CA THR A 92 5.75 -13.28 2.74
C THR A 92 6.80 -12.50 3.53
N GLY A 93 6.49 -11.27 3.95
CA GLY A 93 7.38 -10.37 4.68
C GLY A 93 6.71 -9.81 5.94
N PHE A 94 6.97 -8.53 6.23
CA PHE A 94 6.39 -7.83 7.36
C PHE A 94 4.86 -7.92 7.35
N VAL A 95 4.30 -8.18 8.51
CA VAL A 95 2.87 -8.39 8.67
C VAL A 95 2.37 -7.87 10.03
N TYR A 96 1.17 -7.36 10.04
CA TYR A 96 0.38 -7.17 11.23
C TYR A 96 -0.52 -8.39 11.43
N HIS A 97 -0.24 -9.18 12.47
CA HIS A 97 -0.96 -10.41 12.79
C HIS A 97 -1.81 -10.25 14.06
N CYS A 98 -3.02 -10.79 14.03
CA CYS A 98 -3.87 -10.90 15.21
C CYS A 98 -3.97 -12.36 15.66
N TYR A 99 -3.27 -12.72 16.73
CA TYR A 99 -3.26 -14.09 17.27
C TYR A 99 -4.66 -14.60 17.67
N LYS A 100 -5.52 -13.69 18.16
CA LYS A 100 -6.89 -14.05 18.57
C LYS A 100 -7.78 -14.45 17.41
N CYS A 101 -7.64 -13.78 16.26
CA CYS A 101 -8.56 -13.90 15.12
C CYS A 101 -7.91 -14.59 13.90
N GLY A 102 -6.59 -14.78 13.91
CA GLY A 102 -5.83 -15.33 12.79
C GLY A 102 -5.80 -14.42 11.55
N TYR A 103 -6.11 -13.12 11.70
CA TYR A 103 -6.10 -12.17 10.58
C TYR A 103 -4.71 -11.57 10.37
N ASP A 104 -4.40 -11.33 9.10
CA ASP A 104 -3.13 -10.77 8.64
C ASP A 104 -3.35 -9.55 7.75
N LEU A 105 -2.53 -8.51 7.93
CA LEU A 105 -2.52 -7.31 7.11
C LEU A 105 -1.09 -6.95 6.72
N HIS A 106 -0.83 -6.69 5.44
CA HIS A 106 0.41 -5.99 5.08
C HIS A 106 0.45 -4.62 5.77
N PRO A 107 1.61 -4.11 6.19
CA PRO A 107 1.72 -2.77 6.77
C PRO A 107 1.14 -1.67 5.87
N CYS A 108 1.37 -1.74 4.56
CA CYS A 108 0.77 -0.84 3.58
C CYS A 108 -0.77 -0.96 3.54
N CYS A 109 -1.32 -2.18 3.60
CA CYS A 109 -2.77 -2.38 3.62
C CYS A 109 -3.41 -1.86 4.92
N ALA A 110 -2.73 -2.00 6.06
CA ALA A 110 -3.20 -1.49 7.35
C ALA A 110 -3.27 0.04 7.39
N LYS A 111 -2.59 0.73 6.49
CA LYS A 111 -2.51 2.19 6.39
C LYS A 111 -3.11 2.76 5.09
N LEU A 112 -3.91 1.96 4.38
CA LEU A 112 -4.61 2.45 3.19
C LEU A 112 -5.45 3.68 3.52
N PRO A 113 -5.44 4.70 2.66
CA PRO A 113 -6.28 5.88 2.84
C PRO A 113 -7.76 5.49 2.77
N THR A 114 -8.58 6.16 3.55
CA THR A 114 -10.04 5.94 3.57
C THR A 114 -10.72 6.39 2.29
N SER A 115 -10.08 7.28 1.53
CA SER A 115 -10.53 7.74 0.21
C SER A 115 -9.35 7.98 -0.72
N LEU A 116 -9.62 7.81 -2.01
CA LEU A 116 -8.74 8.17 -3.12
C LEU A 116 -9.49 9.16 -4.01
N HIS A 117 -8.76 10.11 -4.61
CA HIS A 117 -9.35 11.11 -5.50
C HIS A 117 -8.43 11.31 -6.71
N ASP A 118 -8.99 11.29 -7.91
CA ASP A 118 -8.25 11.45 -9.16
C ASP A 118 -8.50 12.80 -9.88
N GLY A 119 -9.15 13.74 -9.20
CA GLY A 119 -9.60 15.01 -9.77
C GLY A 119 -11.07 14.99 -10.19
N GLU A 120 -11.60 13.85 -10.62
CA GLU A 120 -12.99 13.71 -11.09
C GLU A 120 -13.83 12.79 -10.19
N VAL A 121 -13.26 11.70 -9.72
CA VAL A 121 -13.97 10.67 -8.97
C VAL A 121 -13.36 10.46 -7.59
N SER A 122 -14.21 10.47 -6.57
CA SER A 122 -13.82 10.06 -5.21
C SER A 122 -14.20 8.60 -4.99
N LEU A 123 -13.21 7.79 -4.62
CA LEU A 123 -13.38 6.40 -4.23
C LEU A 123 -13.16 6.27 -2.72
N TYR A 124 -14.02 5.52 -2.06
CA TYR A 124 -13.97 5.31 -0.62
C TYR A 124 -13.67 3.84 -0.32
N LEU A 125 -12.83 3.61 0.69
CA LEU A 125 -12.45 2.28 1.12
C LEU A 125 -13.61 1.59 1.85
N TYR A 126 -13.88 0.34 1.47
CA TYR A 126 -14.89 -0.53 2.09
C TYR A 126 -14.30 -1.89 2.41
N ARG A 127 -14.76 -2.49 3.49
CA ARG A 127 -14.30 -3.81 3.97
C ARG A 127 -14.61 -4.96 3.01
N LYS A 128 -15.61 -4.79 2.12
CA LYS A 128 -16.08 -5.84 1.20
C LYS A 128 -16.35 -5.25 -0.18
N VAL A 129 -16.14 -6.07 -1.17
CA VAL A 129 -16.61 -5.82 -2.55
C VAL A 129 -18.11 -6.05 -2.60
N SER A 130 -18.89 -5.06 -3.02
CA SER A 130 -20.37 -5.16 -3.09
C SER A 130 -20.90 -5.65 -4.44
N ALA A 131 -20.13 -5.47 -5.51
CA ALA A 131 -20.46 -5.81 -6.89
C ALA A 131 -19.21 -6.36 -7.60
N PRO A 132 -19.29 -6.92 -8.81
CA PRO A 132 -18.12 -7.30 -9.58
C PRO A 132 -17.13 -6.13 -9.74
N CYS A 133 -15.85 -6.44 -9.60
CA CYS A 133 -14.78 -5.45 -9.77
C CYS A 133 -14.71 -4.98 -11.22
N HIS A 134 -14.68 -3.67 -11.46
CA HIS A 134 -14.64 -3.10 -12.81
C HIS A 134 -13.36 -3.43 -13.57
N LYS A 135 -12.25 -3.74 -12.86
CA LYS A 135 -11.02 -4.17 -13.53
C LYS A 135 -11.05 -5.64 -13.89
N CYS A 136 -11.27 -6.54 -12.92
CA CYS A 136 -11.11 -7.97 -13.12
C CYS A 136 -12.42 -8.75 -13.31
N GLY A 137 -13.58 -8.10 -13.22
CA GLY A 137 -14.91 -8.71 -13.38
C GLY A 137 -15.33 -9.66 -12.25
N ARG A 138 -14.47 -9.92 -11.28
CA ARG A 138 -14.71 -10.90 -10.21
C ARG A 138 -15.36 -10.28 -8.99
N LYS A 139 -16.16 -11.05 -8.28
CA LYS A 139 -16.55 -10.79 -6.89
C LYS A 139 -15.48 -11.40 -5.97
N GLY A 140 -15.29 -10.83 -4.77
CA GLY A 140 -14.30 -11.35 -3.84
C GLY A 140 -14.51 -10.89 -2.41
N ARG A 141 -13.66 -11.41 -1.51
CA ARG A 141 -13.70 -11.07 -0.08
C ARG A 141 -12.62 -10.05 0.33
N SER A 142 -11.97 -9.39 -0.64
CA SER A 142 -10.99 -8.33 -0.35
C SER A 142 -11.69 -7.02 0.02
N TRP A 143 -10.92 -6.08 0.56
CA TRP A 143 -11.37 -4.70 0.63
C TRP A 143 -11.50 -4.11 -0.78
N SER A 144 -12.30 -3.08 -0.90
CA SER A 144 -12.55 -2.41 -2.18
C SER A 144 -12.60 -0.91 -2.03
N TYR A 145 -12.21 -0.22 -3.08
CA TYR A 145 -12.51 1.18 -3.29
C TYR A 145 -13.75 1.32 -4.17
N ARG A 146 -14.70 2.15 -3.72
CA ARG A 146 -15.99 2.33 -4.40
C ARG A 146 -16.39 3.80 -4.44
N SER A 147 -16.93 4.25 -5.58
CA SER A 147 -17.54 5.58 -5.69
C SER A 147 -18.89 5.66 -4.95
N LYS A 148 -19.27 6.86 -4.48
CA LYS A 148 -20.59 7.09 -3.83
C LYS A 148 -21.75 6.71 -4.76
N CYS A 149 -21.64 7.01 -6.04
CA CYS A 149 -22.65 6.63 -7.04
C CYS A 149 -22.64 5.14 -7.40
N GLN A 150 -21.77 4.34 -6.78
CA GLN A 150 -21.58 2.90 -7.01
C GLN A 150 -21.19 2.51 -8.45
N LYS A 151 -20.91 3.49 -9.31
CA LYS A 151 -20.48 3.27 -10.69
C LYS A 151 -19.12 2.58 -10.77
N TYR A 152 -18.24 2.83 -9.79
CA TYR A 152 -16.92 2.20 -9.70
C TYR A 152 -16.82 1.36 -8.43
N ASN A 153 -16.34 0.14 -8.58
CA ASN A 153 -16.08 -0.80 -7.50
C ASN A 153 -14.84 -1.63 -7.87
N LEU A 154 -13.74 -1.45 -7.12
CA LEU A 154 -12.42 -1.99 -7.43
C LEU A 154 -11.84 -2.71 -6.22
N HIS A 155 -11.32 -3.91 -6.38
CA HIS A 155 -10.51 -4.53 -5.33
C HIS A 155 -9.29 -3.66 -5.01
N VAL A 156 -8.85 -3.63 -3.78
CA VAL A 156 -7.60 -2.93 -3.39
C VAL A 156 -6.42 -3.41 -4.24
N ALA A 157 -6.27 -4.73 -4.44
CA ALA A 157 -5.22 -5.27 -5.29
C ALA A 157 -5.31 -4.75 -6.74
N CYS A 158 -6.53 -4.68 -7.30
CA CYS A 158 -6.74 -4.17 -8.66
C CYS A 158 -6.44 -2.68 -8.80
N VAL A 159 -6.70 -1.87 -7.75
CA VAL A 159 -6.28 -0.46 -7.74
C VAL A 159 -4.76 -0.34 -7.80
N MET A 160 -4.04 -1.12 -7.00
CA MET A 160 -2.57 -1.12 -7.03
C MET A 160 -2.01 -1.57 -8.39
N GLU A 161 -2.63 -2.59 -9.01
CA GLU A 161 -2.27 -3.02 -10.37
C GLU A 161 -2.50 -1.92 -11.41
N MET A 162 -3.64 -1.20 -11.34
CA MET A 162 -3.92 -0.08 -12.25
C MET A 162 -2.91 1.05 -12.11
N LEU A 163 -2.48 1.37 -10.89
CA LEU A 163 -1.42 2.36 -10.67
C LEU A 163 -0.10 1.94 -11.30
N MET A 164 0.24 0.65 -11.24
CA MET A 164 1.44 0.10 -11.86
C MET A 164 1.37 0.10 -13.40
N GLU A 165 0.22 -0.27 -13.96
CA GLU A 165 -0.01 -0.25 -15.41
C GLU A 165 0.06 1.17 -15.96
N ASN A 166 -0.59 2.14 -15.32
CA ASN A 166 -0.50 3.55 -15.70
C ASN A 166 0.95 4.06 -15.69
N TRP A 167 1.73 3.68 -14.69
CA TRP A 167 3.13 4.06 -14.65
C TRP A 167 3.90 3.49 -15.85
N GLN A 168 3.70 2.21 -16.18
CA GLN A 168 4.35 1.56 -17.33
C GLN A 168 3.97 2.28 -18.65
N ASP A 169 2.70 2.63 -18.83
CA ASP A 169 2.24 3.34 -20.03
C ASP A 169 2.85 4.74 -20.15
N ILE A 170 3.02 5.47 -19.04
CA ILE A 170 3.60 6.80 -19.01
C ILE A 170 5.10 6.79 -19.25
N TYR A 171 5.84 5.88 -18.58
CA TYR A 171 7.30 5.92 -18.55
C TYR A 171 7.99 4.97 -19.54
N VAL A 172 7.36 3.86 -19.90
CA VAL A 172 7.90 2.88 -20.85
C VAL A 172 7.35 3.14 -22.26
N GLY A 173 6.12 3.64 -22.38
CA GLY A 173 5.44 3.92 -23.66
C GLY A 173 5.97 5.13 -24.43
N GLN A 174 6.93 5.91 -23.90
CA GLN A 174 7.58 6.99 -24.66
C GLN A 174 8.54 6.48 -25.75
N GLY A 175 8.77 5.17 -25.83
CA GLY A 175 9.59 4.54 -26.88
C GLY A 175 8.83 4.08 -28.12
N GLU A 176 7.54 3.77 -28.04
CA GLU A 176 6.74 3.33 -29.21
C GLU A 176 5.26 3.74 -29.06
N ARG A 177 4.84 4.72 -29.87
CA ARG A 177 3.41 5.06 -29.97
C ARG A 177 2.65 3.95 -30.67
N ARG A 178 1.86 3.20 -29.91
CA ARG A 178 0.68 2.52 -30.45
C ARG A 178 -0.55 2.90 -29.65
N ILE A 179 -1.41 3.64 -30.36
CA ILE A 179 -2.75 4.01 -29.91
C ILE A 179 -3.60 2.73 -29.90
N SER A 180 -4.03 2.30 -28.73
CA SER A 180 -5.15 1.37 -28.59
C SER A 180 -6.14 1.91 -27.59
N SER A 181 -7.38 1.93 -28.04
CA SER A 181 -8.53 2.64 -27.52
C SER A 181 -9.10 2.09 -26.23
N LYS A 182 -9.45 3.02 -25.30
CA LYS A 182 -10.52 2.97 -24.31
C LYS A 182 -10.38 2.00 -23.13
N ALA A 183 -9.56 2.39 -22.16
CA ALA A 183 -9.91 2.26 -20.75
C ALA A 183 -9.89 3.67 -20.14
N PRO A 184 -10.74 4.01 -19.16
CA PRO A 184 -10.67 5.30 -18.50
C PRO A 184 -9.32 5.43 -17.81
N SER A 185 -8.53 6.44 -18.18
CA SER A 185 -7.29 6.79 -17.51
C SER A 185 -7.61 7.33 -16.12
N VAL A 186 -7.49 6.48 -15.12
CA VAL A 186 -7.65 6.87 -13.73
C VAL A 186 -6.24 7.07 -13.16
N SER A 187 -5.78 8.32 -13.13
CA SER A 187 -4.57 8.71 -12.41
C SER A 187 -4.94 9.08 -10.98
N PHE A 188 -4.47 8.32 -10.00
CA PHE A 188 -4.64 8.66 -8.60
C PHE A 188 -3.40 9.37 -8.09
N SER A 189 -3.52 10.63 -7.65
CA SER A 189 -2.50 11.28 -6.87
C SER A 189 -2.62 10.83 -5.42
N PHE A 190 -1.56 10.22 -4.89
CA PHE A 190 -1.41 9.98 -3.45
C PHE A 190 -0.88 11.28 -2.83
N GLU A 191 -1.76 12.11 -2.32
CA GLU A 191 -1.34 13.09 -1.33
C GLU A 191 -1.00 12.33 -0.05
N ALA A 192 0.28 12.33 0.31
CA ALA A 192 0.72 11.90 1.62
C ALA A 192 -0.02 12.77 2.65
N PRO A 193 -0.65 12.20 3.71
CA PRO A 193 -1.21 13.00 4.77
C PRO A 193 -0.09 13.87 5.33
N SER A 194 -0.28 15.19 5.29
CA SER A 194 0.61 16.19 5.89
C SER A 194 0.66 15.93 7.40
N VAL A 195 1.72 15.27 7.85
CA VAL A 195 2.03 15.13 9.28
C VAL A 195 2.84 16.36 9.68
N PHE A 196 2.21 17.53 9.64
CA PHE A 196 2.69 18.74 10.31
C PHE A 196 1.50 19.64 10.57
N GLU A 197 0.76 19.35 11.64
CA GLU A 197 0.05 20.36 12.43
C GLU A 197 -0.43 19.68 13.71
N SER A 198 0.22 19.96 14.80
CA SER A 198 -0.27 20.13 16.17
C SER A 198 0.81 19.80 17.19
N ILE A 199 1.81 20.70 17.30
CA ILE A 199 2.45 20.96 18.59
C ILE A 199 2.45 22.48 18.75
N SER A 200 1.41 23.02 19.33
CA SER A 200 1.39 24.31 20.04
C SER A 200 0.14 24.36 20.91
N HIS A 201 0.33 24.13 22.13
CA HIS A 201 -0.17 24.66 23.41
C HIS A 201 -0.32 23.54 24.44
#